data_c6a128fdc05839b1e69e023f7d336413
#
_entry.id   c6a128fdc05839b1e69e023f7d336413
#
_cell.length_a   1.000
_cell.length_b   1.000
_cell.length_c   1.000
_cell.angle_alpha   90.00
_cell.angle_beta   90.00
_cell.angle_gamma   90.00
#
_symmetry.space_group_name_H-M   'P 1'
#
loop_
_entity.id
_entity.type
_entity.pdbx_description
1 polymer ?
#
loop_
_entity_poly.entity_id
_entity_poly.type
_entity_poly.pdbx_seq_one_letter_code
_entity_poly.pdbx_strand_id
1 'polypeptide(L)'
;MLNTMNKYIHGSSGLISRHFIEHSSSLGQLLYWHNQHGINIQVREHQQLRWLLINNTLQSVILTRSPQVLLFPHLAYLATVWQQRPAPKKILELGLGGGAIRNYLLKQYPRVQLTSVEKNPHIIDCYQDFFALNEQGQIYCEDAQTVLKSAVNIDWIILDLFSELDAPRFLFDLCFYQTIYEALAQRGILFINFLSQHSSQL
;
A
#
# COMPACT_ATOMS: atom_id res chain seq x y z
N MET A 1 26.99 -2.26 -20.11
CA MET A 1 25.97 -1.20 -20.11
C MET A 1 25.92 -0.66 -18.69
N LEU A 2 26.39 0.56 -18.51
CA LEU A 2 26.43 1.22 -17.21
C LEU A 2 25.01 1.32 -16.68
N ASN A 3 24.79 0.61 -15.58
CA ASN A 3 23.58 0.68 -14.78
C ASN A 3 23.57 2.08 -14.16
N THR A 4 22.92 3.04 -14.80
CA THR A 4 22.68 4.37 -14.21
C THR A 4 21.77 4.13 -13.00
N MET A 5 22.39 3.96 -11.84
CA MET A 5 21.68 3.86 -10.56
C MET A 5 20.73 5.05 -10.47
N ASN A 6 19.46 4.76 -10.31
CA ASN A 6 18.46 5.80 -10.12
C ASN A 6 18.85 6.62 -8.89
N LYS A 7 19.15 7.92 -9.08
CA LYS A 7 19.64 8.82 -8.00
C LYS A 7 18.68 8.94 -6.80
N TYR A 8 17.45 8.45 -6.97
CA TYR A 8 16.43 8.47 -5.94
C TYR A 8 16.33 7.16 -5.15
N ILE A 9 17.15 6.16 -5.50
CA ILE A 9 17.22 4.88 -4.80
C ILE A 9 18.61 4.74 -4.19
N HIS A 10 18.68 4.39 -2.91
CA HIS A 10 19.93 4.10 -2.24
C HIS A 10 20.57 2.83 -2.79
N GLY A 11 21.80 2.94 -3.33
CA GLY A 11 22.48 1.83 -3.98
C GLY A 11 22.74 0.62 -3.08
N SER A 12 22.91 0.84 -1.77
CA SER A 12 23.16 -0.24 -0.80
C SER A 12 21.91 -0.96 -0.31
N SER A 13 20.79 -0.25 -0.19
CA SER A 13 19.53 -0.81 0.36
C SER A 13 18.46 -1.09 -0.69
N GLY A 14 18.54 -0.46 -1.86
CA GLY A 14 17.48 -0.50 -2.86
C GLY A 14 16.21 0.27 -2.49
N LEU A 15 16.25 1.05 -1.41
CA LEU A 15 15.11 1.80 -0.89
C LEU A 15 15.07 3.22 -1.44
N ILE A 16 13.87 3.79 -1.46
CA ILE A 16 13.66 5.16 -1.91
C ILE A 16 14.37 6.15 -0.99
N SER A 17 14.98 7.20 -1.58
CA SER A 17 15.69 8.22 -0.82
C SER A 17 14.73 9.22 -0.17
N ARG A 18 15.13 9.78 0.98
CA ARG A 18 14.40 10.86 1.64
C ARG A 18 14.20 12.07 0.72
N HIS A 19 15.21 12.42 -0.06
CA HIS A 19 15.14 13.50 -1.03
C HIS A 19 14.00 13.30 -2.05
N PHE A 20 13.79 12.06 -2.53
CA PHE A 20 12.66 11.78 -3.42
C PHE A 20 11.33 11.99 -2.71
N ILE A 21 11.17 11.48 -1.49
CA ILE A 21 9.92 11.59 -0.73
C ILE A 21 9.54 13.07 -0.57
N GLU A 22 10.49 13.92 -0.17
CA GLU A 22 10.29 15.36 0.09
C GLU A 22 9.95 16.15 -1.17
N HIS A 23 10.39 15.71 -2.36
CA HIS A 23 10.22 16.44 -3.62
C HIS A 23 9.28 15.74 -4.61
N SER A 24 8.68 14.63 -4.23
CA SER A 24 7.87 13.79 -5.12
C SER A 24 6.71 14.53 -5.80
N SER A 25 6.14 15.55 -5.16
CA SER A 25 5.05 16.36 -5.73
C SER A 25 5.49 17.26 -6.89
N SER A 26 6.77 17.62 -6.97
CA SER A 26 7.32 18.50 -8.02
C SER A 26 8.15 17.74 -9.07
N LEU A 27 8.44 16.46 -8.85
CA LEU A 27 9.25 15.66 -9.75
C LEU A 27 8.43 14.98 -10.84
N GLY A 28 9.13 14.63 -11.94
CA GLY A 28 8.65 13.75 -12.99
C GLY A 28 7.52 14.32 -13.84
N GLN A 29 7.05 13.47 -14.75
CA GLN A 29 5.92 13.77 -15.63
C GLN A 29 4.62 13.40 -14.92
N LEU A 30 3.60 14.24 -15.05
CA LEU A 30 2.24 13.96 -14.62
C LEU A 30 1.59 13.03 -15.65
N LEU A 31 1.17 11.83 -15.23
CA LEU A 31 0.46 10.86 -16.07
C LEU A 31 -1.05 10.93 -15.88
N TYR A 32 -1.49 11.18 -14.64
CA TYR A 32 -2.89 11.26 -14.28
C TYR A 32 -3.09 12.34 -13.23
N TRP A 33 -4.21 13.04 -13.32
CA TRP A 33 -4.63 14.03 -12.35
C TRP A 33 -6.15 14.00 -12.20
N HIS A 34 -6.61 13.96 -10.97
CA HIS A 34 -8.01 14.06 -10.61
C HIS A 34 -8.16 14.93 -9.36
N ASN A 35 -9.15 15.81 -9.37
CA ASN A 35 -9.47 16.64 -8.21
C ASN A 35 -10.98 16.67 -8.02
N GLN A 36 -11.44 16.16 -6.88
CA GLN A 36 -12.84 16.15 -6.51
C GLN A 36 -13.00 16.27 -5.00
N HIS A 37 -13.91 17.11 -4.54
CA HIS A 37 -14.23 17.32 -3.13
C HIS A 37 -13.01 17.63 -2.24
N GLY A 38 -12.02 18.35 -2.77
CA GLY A 38 -10.79 18.68 -2.04
C GLY A 38 -9.72 17.60 -2.06
N ILE A 39 -9.99 16.43 -2.63
CA ILE A 39 -9.01 15.36 -2.79
C ILE A 39 -8.34 15.51 -4.16
N ASN A 40 -7.02 15.70 -4.15
CA ASN A 40 -6.19 15.79 -5.34
C ASN A 40 -5.38 14.50 -5.49
N ILE A 41 -5.67 13.71 -6.52
CA ILE A 41 -4.97 12.46 -6.83
C ILE A 41 -4.06 12.69 -8.03
N GLN A 42 -2.80 12.31 -7.94
CA GLN A 42 -1.85 12.39 -9.04
C GLN A 42 -1.08 11.08 -9.19
N VAL A 43 -0.89 10.65 -10.44
CA VAL A 43 0.10 9.64 -10.79
C VAL A 43 1.21 10.32 -11.57
N ARG A 44 2.44 10.10 -11.14
CA ARG A 44 3.63 10.70 -11.78
C ARG A 44 4.67 9.62 -12.07
N GLU A 45 5.54 9.91 -13.03
CA GLU A 45 6.61 8.99 -13.42
C GLU A 45 7.92 9.73 -13.70
N HIS A 46 9.03 9.16 -13.29
CA HIS A 46 10.39 9.60 -13.64
C HIS A 46 11.40 8.47 -13.50
N GLN A 47 12.24 8.25 -14.50
CA GLN A 47 13.37 7.30 -14.45
C GLN A 47 13.00 5.91 -13.90
N GLN A 48 11.94 5.29 -14.43
CA GLN A 48 11.43 3.99 -14.01
C GLN A 48 10.74 3.97 -12.62
N LEU A 49 10.65 5.10 -11.93
CA LEU A 49 9.80 5.25 -10.75
C LEU A 49 8.45 5.79 -11.17
N ARG A 50 7.40 5.15 -10.71
CA ARG A 50 6.02 5.61 -10.81
C ARG A 50 5.42 5.68 -9.42
N TRP A 51 4.70 6.76 -9.13
CA TRP A 51 4.18 6.98 -7.78
C TRP A 51 2.82 7.64 -7.78
N LEU A 52 2.08 7.37 -6.70
CA LEU A 52 0.79 7.94 -6.38
C LEU A 52 0.94 9.00 -5.30
N LEU A 53 0.33 10.15 -5.53
CA LEU A 53 0.20 11.23 -4.56
C LEU A 53 -1.28 11.46 -4.27
N ILE A 54 -1.61 11.67 -3.00
CA ILE A 54 -2.89 12.20 -2.54
C ILE A 54 -2.60 13.47 -1.76
N ASN A 55 -3.18 14.59 -2.20
CA ASN A 55 -2.94 15.92 -1.61
C ASN A 55 -1.44 16.23 -1.40
N ASN A 56 -0.63 15.96 -2.42
CA ASN A 56 0.83 16.08 -2.45
C ASN A 56 1.60 15.15 -1.47
N THR A 57 0.90 14.28 -0.76
CA THR A 57 1.55 13.27 0.09
C THR A 57 1.81 12.00 -0.71
N LEU A 58 3.04 11.51 -0.67
CA LEU A 58 3.45 10.28 -1.35
C LEU A 58 2.82 9.06 -0.67
N GLN A 59 1.92 8.39 -1.39
CA GLN A 59 1.19 7.22 -0.90
C GLN A 59 1.83 5.90 -1.32
N SER A 60 2.34 5.84 -2.54
CA SER A 60 2.94 4.63 -3.08
C SER A 60 3.98 4.97 -4.12
N VAL A 61 5.00 4.13 -4.24
CA VAL A 61 6.01 4.22 -5.29
C VAL A 61 6.43 2.83 -5.72
N ILE A 62 6.56 2.62 -7.02
CA ILE A 62 7.01 1.36 -7.63
C ILE A 62 8.13 1.58 -8.64
N LEU A 63 8.88 0.51 -8.91
CA LEU A 63 9.67 0.39 -10.12
C LEU A 63 8.77 -0.14 -11.24
N THR A 64 8.64 0.57 -12.38
CA THR A 64 7.76 0.18 -13.48
C THR A 64 8.08 -1.18 -14.08
N ARG A 65 9.34 -1.61 -14.02
CA ARG A 65 9.79 -2.94 -14.50
C ARG A 65 9.73 -4.02 -13.42
N SER A 66 9.50 -3.65 -12.17
CA SER A 66 9.48 -4.58 -11.03
C SER A 66 8.54 -4.04 -9.95
N PRO A 67 7.23 -3.93 -10.25
CA PRO A 67 6.26 -3.29 -9.36
C PRO A 67 6.05 -4.04 -8.04
N GLN A 68 6.55 -5.27 -7.93
CA GLN A 68 6.53 -6.07 -6.70
C GLN A 68 7.67 -5.72 -5.71
N VAL A 69 8.62 -4.87 -6.10
CA VAL A 69 9.71 -4.47 -5.20
C VAL A 69 9.23 -3.36 -4.27
N LEU A 70 9.33 -3.60 -2.96
CA LEU A 70 8.94 -2.62 -1.96
C LEU A 70 10.07 -1.60 -1.77
N LEU A 71 9.79 -0.34 -2.08
CA LEU A 71 10.76 0.74 -2.05
C LEU A 71 10.73 1.56 -0.75
N PHE A 72 9.61 1.54 -0.01
CA PHE A 72 9.52 2.19 1.29
C PHE A 72 10.20 1.37 2.38
N PRO A 73 11.01 1.98 3.28
CA PRO A 73 11.71 1.27 4.35
C PRO A 73 10.79 0.48 5.28
N HIS A 74 9.66 1.06 5.67
CA HIS A 74 8.68 0.40 6.55
C HIS A 74 8.03 -0.82 5.88
N LEU A 75 7.73 -0.76 4.58
CA LEU A 75 7.19 -1.90 3.85
C LEU A 75 8.23 -3.00 3.63
N ALA A 76 9.48 -2.62 3.35
CA ALA A 76 10.58 -3.58 3.26
C ALA A 76 10.82 -4.29 4.60
N TYR A 77 10.68 -3.58 5.72
CA TYR A 77 10.73 -4.18 7.06
C TYR A 77 9.57 -5.17 7.27
N LEU A 78 8.33 -4.78 6.96
CA LEU A 78 7.18 -5.68 7.02
C LEU A 78 7.39 -6.94 6.19
N ALA A 79 7.98 -6.82 4.99
CA ALA A 79 8.27 -7.96 4.14
C ALA A 79 9.20 -8.99 4.83
N THR A 80 10.18 -8.52 5.61
CA THR A 80 11.06 -9.44 6.38
C THR A 80 10.27 -10.18 7.46
N VAL A 81 9.28 -9.55 8.08
CA VAL A 81 8.40 -10.18 9.06
C VAL A 81 7.48 -11.20 8.38
N TRP A 82 6.89 -10.86 7.24
CA TRP A 82 6.03 -11.78 6.47
C TRP A 82 6.78 -13.05 6.05
N GLN A 83 8.02 -12.92 5.58
CA GLN A 83 8.85 -14.07 5.16
C GLN A 83 9.18 -15.05 6.29
N GLN A 84 9.10 -14.61 7.54
CA GLN A 84 9.32 -15.45 8.72
C GLN A 84 8.04 -16.14 9.22
N ARG A 85 6.91 -15.92 8.55
CA ARG A 85 5.62 -16.53 8.92
C ARG A 85 5.23 -17.62 7.95
N PRO A 86 4.39 -18.57 8.37
CA PRO A 86 3.78 -19.53 7.44
C PRO A 86 3.08 -18.80 6.30
N ALA A 87 3.20 -19.34 5.08
CA ALA A 87 2.54 -18.77 3.92
C ALA A 87 1.02 -18.74 4.12
N PRO A 88 0.36 -17.59 3.94
CA PRO A 88 -1.08 -17.45 4.12
C PRO A 88 -1.84 -18.06 2.93
N LYS A 89 -3.06 -18.54 3.19
CA LYS A 89 -4.00 -18.94 2.16
C LYS A 89 -4.97 -17.82 1.81
N LYS A 90 -5.37 -17.03 2.82
CA LYS A 90 -6.28 -15.89 2.69
C LYS A 90 -5.68 -14.63 3.30
N ILE A 91 -5.64 -13.56 2.50
CA ILE A 91 -5.22 -12.23 2.96
C ILE A 91 -6.36 -11.24 2.69
N LEU A 92 -6.63 -10.41 3.69
CA LEU A 92 -7.48 -9.22 3.56
C LEU A 92 -6.60 -7.99 3.76
N GLU A 93 -6.41 -7.21 2.70
CA GLU A 93 -5.71 -5.93 2.70
C GLU A 93 -6.75 -4.81 2.79
N LEU A 94 -6.68 -4.01 3.83
CA LEU A 94 -7.53 -2.85 4.07
C LEU A 94 -6.74 -1.59 3.76
N GLY A 95 -7.06 -0.96 2.63
CA GLY A 95 -6.31 0.09 1.96
C GLY A 95 -5.48 -0.47 0.80
N LEU A 96 -5.69 0.08 -0.40
CA LEU A 96 -4.99 -0.36 -1.62
C LEU A 96 -3.86 0.62 -1.99
N GLY A 97 -4.17 1.92 -1.99
CA GLY A 97 -3.27 2.93 -2.52
C GLY A 97 -2.79 2.61 -3.94
N GLY A 98 -1.49 2.72 -4.19
CA GLY A 98 -0.89 2.27 -5.45
C GLY A 98 -0.53 0.78 -5.47
N GLY A 99 -1.02 -0.02 -4.54
CA GLY A 99 -0.93 -1.48 -4.55
C GLY A 99 0.47 -2.07 -4.40
N ALA A 100 1.42 -1.35 -3.80
CA ALA A 100 2.78 -1.87 -3.60
C ALA A 100 2.78 -3.15 -2.75
N ILE A 101 2.01 -3.17 -1.65
CA ILE A 101 1.82 -4.34 -0.79
C ILE A 101 1.19 -5.48 -1.60
N ARG A 102 0.09 -5.19 -2.29
CA ARG A 102 -0.62 -6.15 -3.14
C ARG A 102 0.29 -6.81 -4.16
N ASN A 103 1.04 -6.03 -4.93
CA ASN A 103 1.95 -6.53 -5.95
C ASN A 103 3.03 -7.44 -5.35
N TYR A 104 3.60 -7.06 -4.20
CA TYR A 104 4.56 -7.88 -3.47
C TYR A 104 3.93 -9.22 -3.05
N LEU A 105 2.76 -9.19 -2.41
CA LEU A 105 2.10 -10.39 -1.88
C LEU A 105 1.69 -11.37 -2.97
N LEU A 106 1.12 -10.88 -4.08
CA LEU A 106 0.75 -11.71 -5.23
C LEU A 106 1.98 -12.37 -5.88
N LYS A 107 3.11 -11.66 -5.91
CA LYS A 107 4.37 -12.23 -6.41
C LYS A 107 4.96 -13.25 -5.45
N GLN A 108 4.94 -12.96 -4.15
CA GLN A 108 5.54 -13.81 -3.12
C GLN A 108 4.70 -15.07 -2.84
N TYR A 109 3.37 -14.93 -2.90
CA TYR A 109 2.41 -15.98 -2.60
C TYR A 109 1.44 -16.21 -3.78
N PRO A 110 1.86 -16.86 -4.88
CA PRO A 110 1.07 -16.93 -6.12
C PRO A 110 -0.28 -17.68 -6.00
N ARG A 111 -0.47 -18.44 -4.91
CA ARG A 111 -1.69 -19.21 -4.66
C ARG A 111 -2.60 -18.58 -3.60
N VAL A 112 -2.25 -17.40 -3.11
CA VAL A 112 -3.01 -16.73 -2.08
C VAL A 112 -4.34 -16.19 -2.62
N GLN A 113 -5.38 -16.31 -1.82
CA GLN A 113 -6.63 -15.58 -2.03
C GLN A 113 -6.48 -14.20 -1.41
N LEU A 114 -6.07 -13.23 -2.21
CA LEU A 114 -5.88 -11.85 -1.78
C LEU A 114 -7.11 -11.02 -2.17
N THR A 115 -7.70 -10.40 -1.15
CA THR A 115 -8.73 -9.39 -1.31
C THR A 115 -8.19 -8.06 -0.80
N SER A 116 -8.21 -7.02 -1.64
CA SER A 116 -7.90 -5.65 -1.24
C SER A 116 -9.17 -4.82 -1.20
N VAL A 117 -9.27 -3.92 -0.26
CA VAL A 117 -10.43 -3.04 -0.05
C VAL A 117 -9.98 -1.59 -0.14
N GLU A 118 -10.62 -0.84 -1.01
CA GLU A 118 -10.37 0.59 -1.19
C GLU A 118 -11.71 1.31 -1.39
N LYS A 119 -11.94 2.37 -0.64
CA LYS A 119 -13.22 3.11 -0.71
C LYS A 119 -13.30 4.11 -1.87
N ASN A 120 -12.15 4.54 -2.38
CA ASN A 120 -12.07 5.54 -3.44
C ASN A 120 -11.92 4.87 -4.81
N PRO A 121 -12.96 4.91 -5.70
CA PRO A 121 -12.88 4.28 -7.01
C PRO A 121 -11.75 4.84 -7.88
N HIS A 122 -11.41 6.13 -7.76
CA HIS A 122 -10.32 6.70 -8.54
C HIS A 122 -8.94 6.17 -8.14
N ILE A 123 -8.77 5.75 -6.88
CA ILE A 123 -7.53 5.07 -6.45
C ILE A 123 -7.48 3.66 -7.05
N ILE A 124 -8.62 2.96 -7.12
CA ILE A 124 -8.71 1.65 -7.78
C ILE A 124 -8.37 1.79 -9.27
N ASP A 125 -8.95 2.77 -9.96
CA ASP A 125 -8.65 3.05 -11.38
C ASP A 125 -7.15 3.34 -11.56
N CYS A 126 -6.57 4.20 -10.70
CA CYS A 126 -5.13 4.48 -10.73
C CYS A 126 -4.29 3.21 -10.55
N TYR A 127 -4.68 2.34 -9.61
CA TYR A 127 -3.96 1.07 -9.43
C TYR A 127 -4.03 0.21 -10.69
N GLN A 128 -5.21 0.01 -11.24
CA GLN A 128 -5.43 -0.84 -12.42
C GLN A 128 -4.68 -0.33 -13.65
N ASP A 129 -4.74 0.98 -13.90
CA ASP A 129 -4.15 1.58 -15.10
C ASP A 129 -2.63 1.78 -15.01
N PHE A 130 -2.09 2.00 -13.81
CA PHE A 130 -0.71 2.45 -13.67
C PHE A 130 0.18 1.57 -12.81
N PHE A 131 -0.36 0.77 -11.88
CA PHE A 131 0.45 0.09 -10.86
C PHE A 131 0.32 -1.43 -10.85
N ALA A 132 -0.75 -1.98 -11.43
CA ALA A 132 -1.03 -3.41 -11.34
C ALA A 132 0.08 -4.27 -11.95
N LEU A 133 0.50 -5.30 -11.20
CA LEU A 133 1.40 -6.33 -11.71
C LEU A 133 0.65 -7.31 -12.63
N ASN A 134 -0.57 -7.67 -12.25
CA ASN A 134 -1.47 -8.57 -12.95
C ASN A 134 -2.90 -8.38 -12.41
N GLU A 135 -3.86 -9.07 -13.03
CA GLU A 135 -5.28 -9.02 -12.65
C GLU A 135 -5.67 -10.03 -11.54
N GLN A 136 -4.71 -10.67 -10.87
CA GLN A 136 -5.00 -11.64 -9.83
C GLN A 136 -5.55 -11.01 -8.56
N GLY A 137 -6.41 -11.77 -7.85
CA GLY A 137 -7.03 -11.37 -6.61
C GLY A 137 -8.20 -10.40 -6.82
N GLN A 138 -8.95 -10.18 -5.75
CA GLN A 138 -10.14 -9.33 -5.78
C GLN A 138 -9.85 -7.94 -5.23
N ILE A 139 -10.54 -6.93 -5.77
CA ILE A 139 -10.54 -5.57 -5.25
C ILE A 139 -12.01 -5.19 -5.02
N TYR A 140 -12.34 -4.77 -3.80
CA TYR A 140 -13.65 -4.24 -3.48
C TYR A 140 -13.60 -2.73 -3.32
N CYS A 141 -14.46 -2.04 -4.07
CA CYS A 141 -14.72 -0.62 -3.88
C CYS A 141 -15.74 -0.45 -2.75
N GLU A 142 -15.26 -0.49 -1.50
CA GLU A 142 -16.13 -0.47 -0.33
C GLU A 142 -15.37 0.06 0.90
N ASP A 143 -16.12 0.45 1.93
CA ASP A 143 -15.54 0.81 3.23
C ASP A 143 -14.97 -0.42 3.95
N ALA A 144 -13.76 -0.26 4.51
CA ALA A 144 -13.05 -1.33 5.19
C ALA A 144 -13.82 -1.96 6.34
N GLN A 145 -14.57 -1.14 7.12
CA GLN A 145 -15.38 -1.64 8.24
C GLN A 145 -16.57 -2.47 7.75
N THR A 146 -17.14 -2.13 6.58
CA THR A 146 -18.23 -2.89 5.97
C THR A 146 -17.76 -4.27 5.55
N VAL A 147 -16.65 -4.35 4.82
CA VAL A 147 -16.10 -5.64 4.36
C VAL A 147 -15.65 -6.49 5.54
N LEU A 148 -15.03 -5.89 6.54
CA LEU A 148 -14.51 -6.59 7.72
C LEU A 148 -15.61 -7.32 8.49
N LYS A 149 -16.82 -6.76 8.59
CA LYS A 149 -17.98 -7.39 9.29
C LYS A 149 -18.41 -8.73 8.68
N SER A 150 -18.14 -8.96 7.40
CA SER A 150 -18.47 -10.21 6.70
C SER A 150 -17.25 -11.11 6.48
N ALA A 151 -16.06 -10.64 6.83
CA ALA A 151 -14.83 -11.40 6.67
C ALA A 151 -14.73 -12.51 7.73
N VAL A 152 -14.33 -13.71 7.31
CA VAL A 152 -14.16 -14.84 8.21
C VAL A 152 -12.98 -15.70 7.81
N ASN A 153 -12.31 -16.25 8.81
CA ASN A 153 -11.23 -17.21 8.65
C ASN A 153 -10.08 -16.68 7.78
N ILE A 154 -9.63 -15.45 8.07
CA ILE A 154 -8.56 -14.76 7.37
C ILE A 154 -7.23 -15.07 8.04
N ASP A 155 -6.24 -15.54 7.28
CA ASP A 155 -4.91 -15.84 7.83
C ASP A 155 -4.14 -14.55 8.14
N TRP A 156 -4.18 -13.56 7.25
CA TRP A 156 -3.52 -12.26 7.46
C TRP A 156 -4.48 -11.12 7.15
N ILE A 157 -4.64 -10.22 8.09
CA ILE A 157 -5.25 -8.91 7.85
C ILE A 157 -4.13 -7.88 7.84
N ILE A 158 -4.05 -7.09 6.76
CA ILE A 158 -3.08 -6.00 6.61
C ILE A 158 -3.86 -4.70 6.64
N LEU A 159 -3.57 -3.88 7.63
CA LEU A 159 -4.21 -2.60 7.86
C LEU A 159 -3.28 -1.48 7.39
N ASP A 160 -3.59 -0.88 6.24
CA ASP A 160 -2.82 0.18 5.58
C ASP A 160 -3.75 1.34 5.20
N LEU A 161 -4.49 1.84 6.19
CA LEU A 161 -5.48 2.89 6.02
C LEU A 161 -4.91 4.24 6.42
N PHE A 162 -4.88 5.15 5.47
CA PHE A 162 -4.51 6.55 5.70
C PHE A 162 -5.66 7.47 5.33
N SER A 163 -5.89 8.50 6.13
CA SER A 163 -6.60 9.70 5.73
C SER A 163 -5.58 10.79 5.38
N GLU A 164 -6.03 11.85 4.76
CA GLU A 164 -5.19 12.92 4.18
C GLU A 164 -4.14 13.51 5.13
N LEU A 165 -4.40 13.53 6.42
CA LEU A 165 -3.55 14.16 7.43
C LEU A 165 -3.34 13.29 8.67
N ASP A 166 -4.17 12.24 8.87
CA ASP A 166 -4.15 11.47 10.11
C ASP A 166 -4.76 10.06 9.91
N ALA A 167 -4.55 9.17 10.87
CA ALA A 167 -5.20 7.87 10.88
C ALA A 167 -6.72 8.03 11.09
N PRO A 168 -7.59 7.29 10.36
CA PRO A 168 -9.03 7.34 10.59
C PRO A 168 -9.38 7.10 12.06
N ARG A 169 -10.33 7.86 12.61
CA ARG A 169 -10.67 7.81 14.05
C ARG A 169 -11.06 6.41 14.54
N PHE A 170 -11.73 5.61 13.72
CA PHE A 170 -12.12 4.26 14.10
C PHE A 170 -10.94 3.31 14.35
N LEU A 171 -9.72 3.65 13.87
CA LEU A 171 -8.51 2.90 14.19
C LEU A 171 -8.11 3.01 15.67
N PHE A 172 -8.75 3.88 16.44
CA PHE A 172 -8.57 4.00 17.88
C PHE A 172 -9.75 3.40 18.66
N ASP A 173 -10.72 2.76 17.95
CA ASP A 173 -11.90 2.16 18.58
C ASP A 173 -11.66 0.67 18.85
N LEU A 174 -11.88 0.26 20.09
CA LEU A 174 -11.76 -1.14 20.51
C LEU A 174 -12.70 -2.06 19.72
N CYS A 175 -13.92 -1.60 19.41
CA CYS A 175 -14.89 -2.38 18.65
C CYS A 175 -14.38 -2.75 17.25
N PHE A 176 -13.59 -1.87 16.63
CA PHE A 176 -12.96 -2.16 15.35
C PHE A 176 -11.98 -3.34 15.44
N TYR A 177 -11.11 -3.35 16.46
CA TYR A 177 -10.17 -4.46 16.69
C TYR A 177 -10.86 -5.75 17.13
N GLN A 178 -12.00 -5.66 17.81
CA GLN A 178 -12.81 -6.83 18.11
C GLN A 178 -13.35 -7.46 16.84
N THR A 179 -13.86 -6.66 15.87
CA THR A 179 -14.28 -7.16 14.56
C THR A 179 -13.12 -7.78 13.77
N ILE A 180 -11.91 -7.20 13.84
CA ILE A 180 -10.71 -7.79 13.25
C ILE A 180 -10.41 -9.16 13.88
N TYR A 181 -10.47 -9.25 15.21
CA TYR A 181 -10.22 -10.50 15.92
C TYR A 181 -11.21 -11.61 15.52
N GLU A 182 -12.50 -11.28 15.37
CA GLU A 182 -13.54 -12.20 14.92
C GLU A 182 -13.37 -12.65 13.46
N ALA A 183 -12.80 -11.78 12.61
CA ALA A 183 -12.51 -12.09 11.20
C ALA A 183 -11.29 -12.99 11.02
N LEU A 184 -10.33 -12.97 11.95
CA LEU A 184 -9.09 -13.74 11.87
C LEU A 184 -9.34 -15.24 12.07
N ALA A 185 -8.55 -16.05 11.38
CA ALA A 185 -8.41 -17.48 11.65
C ALA A 185 -7.78 -17.70 13.04
N GLN A 186 -7.89 -18.91 13.59
CA GLN A 186 -7.37 -19.26 14.93
C GLN A 186 -5.90 -18.88 15.17
N ARG A 187 -5.08 -18.87 14.12
CA ARG A 187 -3.66 -18.43 14.14
C ARG A 187 -3.42 -17.26 13.20
N GLY A 188 -4.49 -16.53 12.89
CA GLY A 188 -4.42 -15.37 12.02
C GLY A 188 -3.62 -14.23 12.64
N ILE A 189 -3.05 -13.38 11.80
CA ILE A 189 -2.16 -12.29 12.20
C ILE A 189 -2.69 -10.98 11.63
N LEU A 190 -2.74 -9.96 12.48
CA LEU A 190 -2.95 -8.58 12.09
C LEU A 190 -1.60 -7.88 11.91
N PHE A 191 -1.37 -7.31 10.74
CA PHE A 191 -0.26 -6.39 10.47
C PHE A 191 -0.82 -4.98 10.33
N ILE A 192 -0.22 -4.03 11.03
CA ILE A 192 -0.65 -2.64 11.00
C ILE A 192 0.50 -1.79 10.48
N ASN A 193 0.26 -1.08 9.38
CA ASN A 193 1.12 0.00 8.93
C ASN A 193 0.55 1.31 9.48
N PHE A 194 1.16 1.82 10.55
CA PHE A 194 0.72 3.01 11.24
C PHE A 194 1.77 4.11 11.08
N LEU A 195 1.50 5.07 10.20
CA LEU A 195 2.32 6.27 10.11
C LEU A 195 1.70 7.36 10.96
N SER A 196 2.37 7.73 12.05
CA SER A 196 2.04 8.93 12.81
C SER A 196 2.86 10.10 12.26
N GLN A 197 2.20 11.20 11.92
CA GLN A 197 2.90 12.44 11.53
C GLN A 197 3.71 13.05 12.71
N HIS A 198 3.45 12.61 13.94
CA HIS A 198 4.16 13.05 15.13
C HIS A 198 5.48 12.31 15.40
N SER A 199 5.85 11.31 14.60
CA SER A 199 7.12 10.57 14.77
C SER A 199 8.37 11.32 14.25
N SER A 200 8.22 12.55 13.75
CA SER A 200 9.35 13.40 13.31
C SER A 200 10.00 14.22 14.44
N GLN A 201 9.64 13.98 15.71
CA GLN A 201 10.19 14.69 16.88
C GLN A 201 10.85 13.76 17.92
N LEU A 202 11.29 12.56 17.51
CA LEU A 202 12.16 11.73 18.35
C LEU A 202 13.55 11.59 17.74
#